data_a7d2560e36ee51bce5624a9d99b25dc9
#
_entry.id   a7d2560e36ee51bce5624a9d99b25dc9
#
_cell.length_a   1.000
_cell.length_b   1.000
_cell.length_c   1.000
_cell.angle_alpha   90.00
_cell.angle_beta   90.00
_cell.angle_gamma   90.00
#
_symmetry.space_group_name_H-M   'P 1'
#
loop_
_entity.id
_entity.type
_entity.pdbx_description
1 polymer ?
#
loop_
_entity_poly.entity_id
_entity_poly.type
_entity_poly.pdbx_seq_one_letter_code
_entity_poly.pdbx_strand_id
1 'polypeptide(L)'
;MEKGNVLVIGNTGAGKSTLINAVLGERRAPEGSFGSTKDLYVYTGEHLPFRVIDTIGFDPSPFKGRHAVNAVKKWSKDCAKAGNADSQINVIWYCLDGTARKQLPKTLDNLSKATSFWSSVPVIVVITKSYVVAEREANILLVRRTLAKMKKRAANVKLILPVVARAYSLNVNAYAPPEGISELINATCGLMPEGMRAAREDVAAFVLKRNRVMAQGVTALATGAAVLVAAVPIPFPDATLLAPTEIAEVNAIAKIYGIRGDEKYKRMLNSIVQVGTVSTAARTLISTLKAVPGINIGAITLNAIIAGGIAAGMGEASSFIFEQISLGNRSVDDIDWIKKVLESELTSTALRKLREVVEKTDGKMTAKDITDIITGVFLSRRKK
;
A
#
# COMPACT_ATOMS: atom_id res chain seq x y z
N MET A 1 1.26 -16.54 23.13
CA MET A 1 2.00 -17.09 21.99
C MET A 1 3.28 -16.28 21.83
N GLU A 2 4.42 -16.94 21.78
CA GLU A 2 5.71 -16.29 21.55
C GLU A 2 5.75 -15.71 20.15
N LYS A 3 5.98 -14.38 20.04
CA LYS A 3 6.09 -13.69 18.74
C LYS A 3 7.54 -13.79 18.26
N GLY A 4 7.75 -14.31 17.06
CA GLY A 4 9.07 -14.29 16.41
C GLY A 4 9.58 -12.88 16.13
N ASN A 5 10.85 -12.77 15.80
CA ASN A 5 11.53 -11.51 15.59
C ASN A 5 12.01 -11.38 14.15
N VAL A 6 11.64 -10.29 13.51
CA VAL A 6 12.07 -9.90 12.17
C VAL A 6 13.04 -8.74 12.28
N LEU A 7 14.28 -8.97 11.88
CA LEU A 7 15.30 -7.92 11.80
C LEU A 7 15.16 -7.19 10.45
N VAL A 8 14.91 -5.89 10.50
CA VAL A 8 14.87 -5.05 9.29
C VAL A 8 16.18 -4.28 9.18
N ILE A 9 16.91 -4.49 8.09
CA ILE A 9 18.20 -3.85 7.85
C ILE A 9 18.32 -3.35 6.41
N GLY A 10 18.91 -2.18 6.24
CA GLY A 10 19.11 -1.54 4.95
C GLY A 10 19.70 -0.14 5.12
N ASN A 11 20.18 0.44 4.03
CA ASN A 11 20.78 1.79 4.05
C ASN A 11 19.81 2.85 4.57
N THR A 12 20.35 3.96 5.05
CA THR A 12 19.56 5.17 5.32
C THR A 12 18.82 5.57 4.03
N GLY A 13 17.53 5.89 4.15
CA GLY A 13 16.71 6.23 3.01
C GLY A 13 16.17 5.04 2.19
N ALA A 14 16.52 3.80 2.53
CA ALA A 14 16.01 2.60 1.84
C ALA A 14 14.52 2.30 2.11
N GLY A 15 13.79 3.18 2.77
CA GLY A 15 12.34 3.02 2.98
C GLY A 15 11.96 2.05 4.11
N LYS A 16 12.87 1.72 5.04
CA LYS A 16 12.59 0.80 6.16
C LYS A 16 11.41 1.24 7.02
N SER A 17 11.43 2.49 7.51
CA SER A 17 10.36 3.00 8.38
C SER A 17 9.01 3.06 7.67
N THR A 18 8.99 3.42 6.39
CA THR A 18 7.76 3.38 5.57
C THR A 18 7.25 1.94 5.39
N LEU A 19 8.16 0.98 5.18
CA LEU A 19 7.82 -0.44 5.11
C LEU A 19 7.28 -0.95 6.44
N ILE A 20 7.93 -0.63 7.55
CA ILE A 20 7.49 -1.01 8.91
C ILE A 20 6.09 -0.48 9.18
N ASN A 21 5.84 0.82 8.92
CA ASN A 21 4.52 1.42 9.09
C ASN A 21 3.44 0.74 8.23
N ALA A 22 3.77 0.40 6.99
CA ALA A 22 2.85 -0.32 6.11
C ALA A 22 2.55 -1.74 6.62
N VAL A 23 3.54 -2.43 7.16
CA VAL A 23 3.38 -3.76 7.75
C VAL A 23 2.60 -3.70 9.06
N LEU A 24 2.83 -2.69 9.90
CA LEU A 24 2.07 -2.49 11.14
C LEU A 24 0.63 -2.02 10.89
N GLY A 25 0.34 -1.42 9.72
CA GLY A 25 -0.95 -0.81 9.42
C GLY A 25 -1.21 0.50 10.17
N GLU A 26 -0.19 1.08 10.80
CA GLU A 26 -0.25 2.32 11.56
C GLU A 26 1.09 3.05 11.53
N ARG A 27 1.05 4.35 11.75
CA ARG A 27 2.24 5.20 11.70
C ARG A 27 2.92 5.25 13.08
N ARG A 28 3.85 4.33 13.32
CA ARG A 28 4.66 4.27 14.55
C ARG A 28 6.14 4.56 14.33
N ALA A 29 6.69 4.11 13.19
CA ALA A 29 8.09 4.37 12.87
C ALA A 29 8.24 5.77 12.24
N PRO A 30 9.24 6.59 12.68
CA PRO A 30 9.46 7.89 12.10
C PRO A 30 9.90 7.77 10.64
N GLU A 31 9.21 8.50 9.75
CA GLU A 31 9.52 8.55 8.33
C GLU A 31 10.30 9.83 8.01
N GLY A 32 11.31 9.71 7.14
CA GLY A 32 12.09 10.84 6.66
C GLY A 32 13.60 10.62 6.71
N SER A 33 14.34 11.54 6.10
CA SER A 33 15.80 11.48 6.01
C SER A 33 16.52 12.03 7.24
N PHE A 34 15.80 12.51 8.25
CA PHE A 34 16.35 13.23 9.38
C PHE A 34 16.27 12.42 10.68
N GLY A 35 17.41 12.14 11.26
CA GLY A 35 17.54 11.65 12.62
C GLY A 35 18.17 10.26 12.72
N SER A 36 19.44 10.22 13.08
CA SER A 36 20.07 9.02 13.62
C SER A 36 19.45 8.74 14.98
N THR A 37 18.53 7.80 15.06
CA THR A 37 18.12 7.24 16.35
C THR A 37 19.30 6.46 16.93
N LYS A 38 19.58 6.63 18.21
CA LYS A 38 20.72 5.97 18.87
C LYS A 38 20.40 4.56 19.37
N ASP A 39 19.14 4.12 19.29
CA ASP A 39 18.66 2.88 19.90
C ASP A 39 17.90 1.99 18.91
N LEU A 40 17.83 0.69 19.24
CA LEU A 40 17.02 -0.29 18.54
C LEU A 40 15.55 -0.09 18.90
N TYR A 41 14.69 -0.04 17.91
CA TYR A 41 13.24 -0.02 18.12
C TYR A 41 12.63 -1.38 17.85
N VAL A 42 11.83 -1.86 18.80
CA VAL A 42 11.04 -3.08 18.67
C VAL A 42 9.57 -2.68 18.52
N TYR A 43 9.01 -2.98 17.36
CA TYR A 43 7.61 -2.72 17.07
C TYR A 43 6.80 -4.00 17.16
N THR A 44 5.68 -3.95 17.86
CA THR A 44 4.71 -5.02 17.96
C THR A 44 3.39 -4.55 17.40
N GLY A 45 2.85 -5.24 16.39
CA GLY A 45 1.48 -5.08 15.93
C GLY A 45 0.56 -6.02 16.73
N GLU A 46 -0.65 -5.55 17.05
CA GLU A 46 -1.62 -6.34 17.82
C GLU A 46 -1.99 -7.66 17.11
N HIS A 47 -2.04 -7.61 15.76
CA HIS A 47 -2.41 -8.73 14.89
C HIS A 47 -1.24 -9.35 14.12
N LEU A 48 0.01 -8.95 14.38
CA LEU A 48 1.18 -9.55 13.75
C LEU A 48 1.71 -10.69 14.63
N PRO A 49 2.01 -11.86 14.06
CA PRO A 49 2.58 -12.99 14.78
C PRO A 49 4.08 -12.83 15.06
N PHE A 50 4.65 -11.69 14.67
CA PHE A 50 6.06 -11.37 14.86
C PHE A 50 6.24 -9.92 15.32
N ARG A 51 7.40 -9.66 15.91
CA ARG A 51 7.91 -8.33 16.24
C ARG A 51 8.84 -7.87 15.13
N VAL A 52 8.84 -6.58 14.86
CA VAL A 52 9.75 -5.97 13.88
C VAL A 52 10.82 -5.19 14.65
N ILE A 53 12.06 -5.56 14.43
CA ILE A 53 13.22 -4.91 15.02
C ILE A 53 13.82 -4.00 13.95
N ASP A 54 13.64 -2.67 14.13
CA ASP A 54 14.25 -1.67 13.25
C ASP A 54 15.69 -1.39 13.69
N THR A 55 16.59 -1.50 12.75
CA THR A 55 17.94 -1.00 12.93
C THR A 55 18.02 0.43 12.42
N ILE A 56 18.57 1.29 13.21
CA ILE A 56 19.01 2.63 12.80
C ILE A 56 19.67 2.54 11.45
N GLY A 57 19.33 3.48 10.56
CA GLY A 57 19.77 3.47 9.18
C GLY A 57 21.21 3.02 9.02
N PHE A 58 21.39 1.89 8.36
CA PHE A 58 22.69 1.39 8.01
C PHE A 58 23.36 2.42 7.08
N ASP A 59 24.19 3.27 7.68
CA ASP A 59 25.03 4.16 6.89
C ASP A 59 26.08 3.26 6.20
N PRO A 60 26.23 3.32 4.89
CA PRO A 60 27.22 2.53 4.17
C PRO A 60 28.67 2.90 4.55
N SER A 61 28.86 3.92 5.41
CA SER A 61 30.17 4.17 5.98
C SER A 61 30.60 2.98 6.85
N PRO A 62 31.84 2.51 6.70
CA PRO A 62 32.31 1.29 7.37
C PRO A 62 32.25 1.35 8.91
N PHE A 63 32.07 2.53 9.48
CA PHE A 63 32.02 2.73 10.93
C PHE A 63 30.59 2.72 11.49
N LYS A 64 29.64 3.41 10.89
CA LYS A 64 28.26 3.51 11.40
C LYS A 64 27.43 2.25 11.22
N GLY A 65 27.63 1.52 10.10
CA GLY A 65 26.95 0.25 9.85
C GLY A 65 27.33 -0.84 10.87
N ARG A 66 28.53 -0.82 11.41
CA ARG A 66 28.95 -1.75 12.46
C ARG A 66 28.25 -1.50 13.80
N HIS A 67 27.92 -0.26 14.13
CA HIS A 67 27.23 0.06 15.39
C HIS A 67 25.83 -0.54 15.43
N ALA A 68 25.02 -0.39 14.39
CA ALA A 68 23.68 -0.94 14.31
C ALA A 68 23.68 -2.48 14.44
N VAL A 69 24.58 -3.15 13.70
CA VAL A 69 24.73 -4.61 13.77
C VAL A 69 25.22 -5.06 15.15
N ASN A 70 26.15 -4.34 15.76
CA ASN A 70 26.66 -4.67 17.08
C ASN A 70 25.61 -4.46 18.17
N ALA A 71 24.74 -3.45 18.04
CA ALA A 71 23.61 -3.25 18.94
C ALA A 71 22.63 -4.43 18.90
N VAL A 72 22.26 -4.91 17.69
CA VAL A 72 21.40 -6.10 17.55
C VAL A 72 22.09 -7.37 18.08
N LYS A 73 23.39 -7.54 17.81
CA LYS A 73 24.16 -8.68 18.35
C LYS A 73 24.22 -8.66 19.87
N LYS A 74 24.41 -7.48 20.47
CA LYS A 74 24.44 -7.31 21.93
C LYS A 74 23.07 -7.64 22.50
N TRP A 75 22.00 -7.05 21.94
CA TRP A 75 20.62 -7.33 22.35
C TRP A 75 20.29 -8.85 22.28
N SER A 76 20.57 -9.49 21.16
CA SER A 76 20.36 -10.93 20.98
C SER A 76 21.15 -11.79 22.01
N LYS A 77 22.42 -11.40 22.30
CA LYS A 77 23.24 -12.06 23.31
C LYS A 77 22.74 -11.86 24.73
N ASP A 78 22.33 -10.65 25.08
CA ASP A 78 21.84 -10.31 26.42
C ASP A 78 20.53 -11.03 26.70
N CYS A 79 19.68 -11.14 25.73
CA CYS A 79 18.43 -11.90 25.82
C CYS A 79 18.68 -13.42 25.90
N ALA A 80 19.65 -13.96 25.16
CA ALA A 80 20.03 -15.38 25.27
C ALA A 80 20.58 -15.72 26.66
N LYS A 81 21.36 -14.82 27.27
CA LYS A 81 21.87 -14.96 28.64
C LYS A 81 20.77 -14.93 29.69
N ALA A 82 19.70 -14.17 29.44
CA ALA A 82 18.53 -14.10 30.31
C ALA A 82 17.59 -15.32 30.16
N GLY A 83 17.94 -16.32 29.35
CA GLY A 83 17.11 -17.50 29.08
C GLY A 83 15.85 -17.19 28.27
N ASN A 84 15.80 -16.02 27.64
CA ASN A 84 14.65 -15.54 26.94
C ASN A 84 14.72 -16.01 25.46
N ALA A 85 14.11 -17.17 25.17
CA ALA A 85 14.06 -17.74 23.82
C ALA A 85 13.35 -16.80 22.81
N ASP A 86 12.52 -15.88 23.33
CA ASP A 86 11.77 -14.86 22.60
C ASP A 86 12.62 -13.85 21.82
N SER A 87 13.92 -13.86 21.99
CA SER A 87 14.83 -12.84 21.46
C SER A 87 15.70 -13.32 20.32
N GLN A 88 15.46 -14.52 19.83
CA GLN A 88 16.15 -15.00 18.64
C GLN A 88 15.60 -14.31 17.39
N ILE A 89 16.50 -13.90 16.47
CA ILE A 89 16.11 -13.43 15.15
C ILE A 89 15.64 -14.63 14.34
N ASN A 90 14.43 -14.57 13.84
CA ASN A 90 13.80 -15.66 13.09
C ASN A 90 13.80 -15.42 11.58
N VAL A 91 13.69 -14.15 11.15
CA VAL A 91 13.75 -13.75 9.74
C VAL A 91 14.50 -12.43 9.62
N ILE A 92 15.20 -12.20 8.52
CA ILE A 92 15.86 -10.94 8.21
C ILE A 92 15.28 -10.37 6.92
N TRP A 93 14.92 -9.08 6.92
CA TRP A 93 14.57 -8.33 5.72
C TRP A 93 15.75 -7.45 5.31
N TYR A 94 16.33 -7.71 4.12
CA TYR A 94 17.29 -6.83 3.48
C TYR A 94 16.55 -5.80 2.63
N CYS A 95 16.42 -4.57 3.14
CA CYS A 95 15.77 -3.47 2.41
C CYS A 95 16.75 -2.81 1.44
N LEU A 96 16.44 -2.93 0.16
CA LEU A 96 17.18 -2.33 -0.95
C LEU A 96 16.33 -1.26 -1.61
N ASP A 97 16.88 -0.08 -1.87
CA ASP A 97 16.19 0.99 -2.59
C ASP A 97 16.10 0.67 -4.09
N GLY A 98 14.90 0.38 -4.58
CA GLY A 98 14.65 0.02 -5.98
C GLY A 98 14.93 1.17 -6.97
N THR A 99 14.92 2.42 -6.51
CA THR A 99 15.26 3.59 -7.33
C THR A 99 16.78 3.79 -7.47
N ALA A 100 17.57 3.18 -6.59
CA ALA A 100 19.03 3.27 -6.57
C ALA A 100 19.71 2.06 -7.19
N ARG A 101 19.27 1.62 -8.38
CA ARG A 101 19.67 0.39 -9.05
C ARG A 101 21.18 0.13 -9.07
N LYS A 102 21.99 1.15 -9.36
CA LYS A 102 23.45 1.02 -9.41
C LYS A 102 24.08 0.62 -8.07
N GLN A 103 23.40 0.91 -6.96
CA GLN A 103 23.88 0.62 -5.62
C GLN A 103 23.44 -0.75 -5.08
N LEU A 104 22.44 -1.41 -5.70
CA LEU A 104 21.89 -2.67 -5.22
C LEU A 104 22.95 -3.75 -4.95
N PRO A 105 23.92 -4.02 -5.86
CA PRO A 105 24.92 -5.05 -5.62
C PRO A 105 25.82 -4.75 -4.41
N LYS A 106 26.28 -3.50 -4.28
CA LYS A 106 27.13 -3.07 -3.17
C LYS A 106 26.40 -3.10 -1.83
N THR A 107 25.16 -2.64 -1.82
CA THR A 107 24.32 -2.66 -0.63
C THR A 107 24.08 -4.09 -0.16
N LEU A 108 23.71 -4.99 -1.08
CA LEU A 108 23.45 -6.39 -0.78
C LEU A 108 24.71 -7.09 -0.21
N ASP A 109 25.88 -6.86 -0.78
CA ASP A 109 27.15 -7.40 -0.27
C ASP A 109 27.45 -6.89 1.14
N ASN A 110 27.25 -5.60 1.40
CA ASN A 110 27.43 -5.00 2.73
C ASN A 110 26.46 -5.59 3.77
N LEU A 111 25.17 -5.74 3.43
CA LEU A 111 24.15 -6.33 4.31
C LEU A 111 24.50 -7.78 4.66
N SER A 112 24.90 -8.59 3.66
CA SER A 112 25.30 -9.97 3.87
C SER A 112 26.53 -10.10 4.79
N LYS A 113 27.52 -9.20 4.65
CA LYS A 113 28.68 -9.16 5.55
C LYS A 113 28.27 -8.77 6.98
N ALA A 114 27.39 -7.78 7.10
CA ALA A 114 26.92 -7.29 8.39
C ALA A 114 26.14 -8.35 9.16
N THR A 115 25.36 -9.19 8.48
CA THR A 115 24.52 -10.23 9.09
C THR A 115 25.17 -11.61 9.10
N SER A 116 26.45 -11.73 8.80
CA SER A 116 27.17 -13.01 8.76
C SER A 116 27.06 -13.85 10.04
N PHE A 117 26.75 -13.21 11.16
CA PHE A 117 26.49 -13.87 12.44
C PHE A 117 25.21 -14.75 12.42
N TRP A 118 24.22 -14.36 11.61
CA TRP A 118 22.95 -15.06 11.44
C TRP A 118 22.89 -15.84 10.13
N SER A 119 23.95 -16.58 9.79
CA SER A 119 24.08 -17.28 8.51
C SER A 119 23.04 -18.38 8.26
N SER A 120 22.41 -18.89 9.33
CA SER A 120 21.32 -19.86 9.27
C SER A 120 19.92 -19.25 9.26
N VAL A 121 19.80 -17.96 9.59
CA VAL A 121 18.51 -17.27 9.65
C VAL A 121 18.05 -16.93 8.22
N PRO A 122 16.81 -17.29 7.84
CA PRO A 122 16.30 -17.00 6.50
C PRO A 122 16.22 -15.51 6.23
N VAL A 123 16.57 -15.12 5.02
CA VAL A 123 16.58 -13.74 4.54
C VAL A 123 15.56 -13.57 3.43
N ILE A 124 14.79 -12.49 3.51
CA ILE A 124 13.98 -11.96 2.41
C ILE A 124 14.65 -10.67 1.92
N VAL A 125 15.02 -10.62 0.66
CA VAL A 125 15.46 -9.36 0.03
C VAL A 125 14.22 -8.57 -0.40
N VAL A 126 14.00 -7.42 0.22
CA VAL A 126 12.87 -6.53 -0.04
C VAL A 126 13.37 -5.36 -0.89
N ILE A 127 12.98 -5.32 -2.16
CA ILE A 127 13.28 -4.19 -3.03
C ILE A 127 12.18 -3.15 -2.82
N THR A 128 12.44 -2.20 -1.95
CA THR A 128 11.51 -1.11 -1.63
C THR A 128 11.41 -0.10 -2.77
N LYS A 129 10.44 0.81 -2.72
CA LYS A 129 10.26 1.87 -3.73
C LYS A 129 10.21 1.33 -5.17
N SER A 130 9.65 0.12 -5.33
CA SER A 130 9.51 -0.53 -6.63
C SER A 130 8.37 0.07 -7.45
N TYR A 131 8.41 1.39 -7.65
CA TYR A 131 7.33 2.19 -8.23
C TYR A 131 7.06 1.86 -9.70
N VAL A 132 8.14 1.65 -10.48
CA VAL A 132 8.06 1.43 -11.93
C VAL A 132 8.07 -0.06 -12.23
N VAL A 133 6.96 -0.59 -12.74
CA VAL A 133 6.79 -2.03 -13.00
C VAL A 133 7.86 -2.57 -13.95
N ALA A 134 8.18 -1.85 -15.02
CA ALA A 134 9.20 -2.27 -16.01
C ALA A 134 10.61 -2.40 -15.40
N GLU A 135 10.91 -1.68 -14.32
CA GLU A 135 12.22 -1.75 -13.66
C GLU A 135 12.31 -2.88 -12.63
N ARG A 136 11.18 -3.42 -12.17
CA ARG A 136 11.14 -4.44 -11.12
C ARG A 136 11.87 -5.71 -11.54
N GLU A 137 11.57 -6.24 -12.73
CA GLU A 137 12.22 -7.44 -13.25
C GLU A 137 13.72 -7.25 -13.41
N ALA A 138 14.12 -6.10 -13.92
CA ALA A 138 15.52 -5.76 -14.09
C ALA A 138 16.27 -5.67 -12.74
N ASN A 139 15.62 -5.11 -11.70
CA ASN A 139 16.17 -5.05 -10.36
C ASN A 139 16.26 -6.46 -9.72
N ILE A 140 15.21 -7.28 -9.85
CA ILE A 140 15.19 -8.66 -9.38
C ILE A 140 16.31 -9.46 -10.04
N LEU A 141 16.47 -9.34 -11.36
CA LEU A 141 17.52 -10.04 -12.10
C LEU A 141 18.92 -9.61 -11.64
N LEU A 142 19.14 -8.31 -11.41
CA LEU A 142 20.39 -7.78 -10.89
C LEU A 142 20.70 -8.33 -9.50
N VAL A 143 19.71 -8.37 -8.60
CA VAL A 143 19.84 -8.96 -7.26
C VAL A 143 20.16 -10.44 -7.36
N ARG A 144 19.44 -11.22 -8.17
CA ARG A 144 19.71 -12.65 -8.39
C ARG A 144 21.13 -12.91 -8.88
N ARG A 145 21.60 -12.14 -9.87
CA ARG A 145 22.98 -12.24 -10.38
C ARG A 145 24.02 -11.91 -9.30
N THR A 146 23.72 -10.94 -8.45
CA THR A 146 24.60 -10.57 -7.32
C THR A 146 24.67 -11.70 -6.30
N LEU A 147 23.52 -12.26 -5.90
CA LEU A 147 23.43 -13.37 -4.96
C LEU A 147 24.20 -14.61 -5.47
N ALA A 148 24.08 -14.92 -6.77
CA ALA A 148 24.81 -16.03 -7.38
C ALA A 148 26.33 -15.87 -7.25
N LYS A 149 26.87 -14.64 -7.35
CA LYS A 149 28.29 -14.35 -7.14
C LYS A 149 28.72 -14.49 -5.68
N MET A 150 27.78 -14.29 -4.73
CA MET A 150 28.07 -14.32 -3.29
C MET A 150 28.17 -15.75 -2.72
N LYS A 151 27.73 -16.77 -3.46
CA LYS A 151 27.81 -18.20 -3.12
C LYS A 151 27.29 -18.47 -1.68
N LYS A 152 28.13 -19.05 -0.82
CA LYS A 152 27.78 -19.44 0.55
C LYS A 152 27.21 -18.27 1.41
N ARG A 153 27.60 -17.02 1.14
CA ARG A 153 27.12 -15.85 1.90
C ARG A 153 25.67 -15.49 1.59
N ALA A 154 25.11 -16.02 0.53
CA ALA A 154 23.73 -15.80 0.14
C ALA A 154 22.86 -17.06 0.29
N ALA A 155 23.40 -18.14 0.89
CA ALA A 155 22.71 -19.41 0.99
C ALA A 155 21.40 -19.36 1.80
N ASN A 156 21.30 -18.41 2.73
CA ASN A 156 20.11 -18.20 3.55
C ASN A 156 19.09 -17.22 2.92
N VAL A 157 19.37 -16.65 1.75
CA VAL A 157 18.37 -15.82 1.03
C VAL A 157 17.33 -16.73 0.40
N LYS A 158 16.08 -16.59 0.82
CA LYS A 158 14.96 -17.44 0.38
C LYS A 158 14.10 -16.80 -0.69
N LEU A 159 13.89 -15.48 -0.61
CA LEU A 159 12.98 -14.76 -1.50
C LEU A 159 13.52 -13.37 -1.85
N ILE A 160 13.07 -12.87 -3.00
CA ILE A 160 13.28 -11.49 -3.45
C ILE A 160 11.90 -10.93 -3.77
N LEU A 161 11.48 -9.89 -3.06
CA LEU A 161 10.15 -9.29 -3.21
C LEU A 161 10.28 -7.79 -3.54
N PRO A 162 9.74 -7.36 -4.68
CA PRO A 162 9.54 -5.93 -4.95
C PRO A 162 8.36 -5.43 -4.13
N VAL A 163 8.51 -4.28 -3.45
CA VAL A 163 7.49 -3.72 -2.56
C VAL A 163 7.33 -2.23 -2.80
N VAL A 164 6.08 -1.79 -2.83
CA VAL A 164 5.66 -0.40 -2.71
C VAL A 164 4.93 -0.25 -1.38
N ALA A 165 5.59 0.34 -0.40
CA ALA A 165 5.06 0.42 0.97
C ALA A 165 3.99 1.52 1.14
N ARG A 166 4.00 2.54 0.29
CA ARG A 166 3.04 3.65 0.29
C ARG A 166 2.76 4.08 -1.15
N ALA A 167 1.52 4.47 -1.43
CA ALA A 167 1.17 5.04 -2.73
C ALA A 167 2.11 6.20 -3.10
N TYR A 168 2.58 6.21 -4.34
CA TYR A 168 3.49 7.22 -4.87
C TYR A 168 2.98 7.71 -6.22
N SER A 169 2.79 9.03 -6.34
CA SER A 169 2.38 9.64 -7.61
C SER A 169 3.58 9.69 -8.56
N LEU A 170 3.43 9.08 -9.72
CA LEU A 170 4.41 9.12 -10.80
C LEU A 170 4.21 10.37 -11.67
N ASN A 171 2.95 10.71 -11.93
CA ASN A 171 2.50 11.93 -12.59
C ASN A 171 1.01 12.16 -12.29
N VAL A 172 0.37 13.13 -12.93
CA VAL A 172 -1.05 13.51 -12.68
C VAL A 172 -2.03 12.36 -12.94
N ASN A 173 -1.68 11.45 -13.86
CA ASN A 173 -2.55 10.35 -14.31
C ASN A 173 -2.02 8.95 -13.96
N ALA A 174 -0.91 8.87 -13.23
CA ALA A 174 -0.29 7.59 -12.91
C ALA A 174 0.33 7.60 -11.52
N TYR A 175 0.00 6.59 -10.75
CA TYR A 175 0.58 6.36 -9.43
C TYR A 175 0.90 4.89 -9.20
N ALA A 176 1.90 4.65 -8.37
CA ALA A 176 2.25 3.32 -7.91
C ALA A 176 1.47 3.03 -6.63
N PRO A 177 0.54 2.07 -6.62
CA PRO A 177 -0.19 1.69 -5.42
C PRO A 177 0.72 0.93 -4.46
N PRO A 178 0.36 0.85 -3.16
CA PRO A 178 0.97 -0.11 -2.25
C PRO A 178 0.82 -1.53 -2.78
N GLU A 179 1.95 -2.26 -2.82
CA GLU A 179 1.99 -3.62 -3.40
C GLU A 179 3.10 -4.44 -2.72
N GLY A 180 2.92 -5.77 -2.64
CA GLY A 180 3.93 -6.70 -2.14
C GLY A 180 4.00 -6.85 -0.62
N ILE A 181 3.18 -6.11 0.15
CA ILE A 181 3.25 -6.14 1.62
C ILE A 181 2.58 -7.40 2.19
N SER A 182 1.45 -7.81 1.63
CA SER A 182 0.79 -9.06 2.03
C SER A 182 1.69 -10.27 1.73
N GLU A 183 2.30 -10.27 0.56
CA GLU A 183 3.27 -11.28 0.15
C GLU A 183 4.47 -11.33 1.11
N LEU A 184 4.98 -10.17 1.53
CA LEU A 184 6.08 -10.09 2.49
C LEU A 184 5.67 -10.65 3.85
N ILE A 185 4.49 -10.30 4.37
CA ILE A 185 3.99 -10.84 5.64
C ILE A 185 3.80 -12.35 5.53
N ASN A 186 3.15 -12.84 4.47
CA ASN A 186 2.90 -14.26 4.26
C ASN A 186 4.20 -15.06 4.13
N ALA A 187 5.16 -14.54 3.36
CA ALA A 187 6.49 -15.15 3.22
C ALA A 187 7.23 -15.18 4.57
N THR A 188 7.14 -14.10 5.35
CA THR A 188 7.73 -14.02 6.68
C THR A 188 7.12 -15.06 7.61
N CYS A 189 5.79 -15.18 7.64
CA CYS A 189 5.09 -16.18 8.44
C CYS A 189 5.47 -17.62 8.01
N GLY A 190 5.63 -17.86 6.71
CA GLY A 190 6.03 -19.15 6.17
C GLY A 190 7.46 -19.56 6.54
N LEU A 191 8.33 -18.60 6.81
CA LEU A 191 9.72 -18.82 7.23
C LEU A 191 9.89 -18.88 8.76
N MET A 192 8.85 -18.56 9.54
CA MET A 192 8.86 -18.68 10.98
C MET A 192 8.74 -20.17 11.42
N PRO A 193 9.21 -20.55 12.62
CA PRO A 193 8.96 -21.89 13.19
C PRO A 193 7.48 -22.27 13.24
N GLU A 194 7.20 -23.55 13.12
CA GLU A 194 5.82 -24.09 12.94
C GLU A 194 4.80 -23.69 14.00
N GLY A 195 5.21 -23.39 15.22
CA GLY A 195 4.30 -22.96 16.31
C GLY A 195 3.54 -21.65 16.03
N MET A 196 3.93 -20.88 15.02
CA MET A 196 3.27 -19.63 14.64
C MET A 196 2.17 -19.78 13.58
N ARG A 197 1.94 -20.96 13.08
CA ARG A 197 0.88 -21.22 12.08
C ARG A 197 -0.53 -20.93 12.58
N ALA A 198 -0.75 -21.09 13.88
CA ALA A 198 -2.06 -20.83 14.50
C ALA A 198 -2.52 -19.36 14.43
N ALA A 199 -1.57 -18.41 14.26
CA ALA A 199 -1.88 -16.98 14.17
C ALA A 199 -2.32 -16.53 12.75
N ARG A 200 -2.46 -17.44 11.78
CA ARG A 200 -2.81 -17.09 10.39
C ARG A 200 -4.16 -16.40 10.25
N GLU A 201 -5.14 -16.75 11.06
CA GLU A 201 -6.47 -16.15 11.04
C GLU A 201 -6.41 -14.67 11.47
N ASP A 202 -5.68 -14.36 12.52
CA ASP A 202 -5.48 -12.99 13.00
C ASP A 202 -4.67 -12.15 11.98
N VAL A 203 -3.68 -12.79 11.32
CA VAL A 203 -2.92 -12.15 10.23
C VAL A 203 -3.81 -11.84 9.04
N ALA A 204 -4.71 -12.74 8.67
CA ALA A 204 -5.66 -12.50 7.57
C ALA A 204 -6.56 -11.29 7.85
N ALA A 205 -7.12 -11.21 9.05
CA ALA A 205 -7.95 -10.07 9.48
C ALA A 205 -7.15 -8.76 9.47
N PHE A 206 -5.90 -8.79 9.95
CA PHE A 206 -5.01 -7.64 9.91
C PHE A 206 -4.68 -7.21 8.48
N VAL A 207 -4.35 -8.16 7.59
CA VAL A 207 -4.07 -7.90 6.17
C VAL A 207 -5.24 -7.20 5.52
N LEU A 208 -6.48 -7.66 5.77
CA LEU A 208 -7.68 -7.04 5.23
C LEU A 208 -7.85 -5.60 5.71
N LYS A 209 -7.72 -5.36 7.03
CA LYS A 209 -7.80 -4.01 7.60
C LYS A 209 -6.77 -3.08 6.97
N ARG A 210 -5.54 -3.56 6.81
CA ARG A 210 -4.46 -2.82 6.16
C ARG A 210 -4.75 -2.55 4.69
N ASN A 211 -5.22 -3.56 3.94
CA ASN A 211 -5.57 -3.40 2.53
C ASN A 211 -6.65 -2.32 2.34
N ARG A 212 -7.64 -2.26 3.24
CA ARG A 212 -8.64 -1.17 3.24
C ARG A 212 -7.99 0.20 3.41
N VAL A 213 -7.09 0.36 4.38
CA VAL A 213 -6.40 1.65 4.62
C VAL A 213 -5.58 2.05 3.39
N MET A 214 -4.89 1.10 2.76
CA MET A 214 -4.12 1.35 1.55
C MET A 214 -5.02 1.71 0.35
N ALA A 215 -6.14 1.00 0.18
CA ALA A 215 -7.13 1.30 -0.85
C ALA A 215 -7.70 2.72 -0.67
N GLN A 216 -8.05 3.11 0.55
CA GLN A 216 -8.48 4.48 0.87
C GLN A 216 -7.43 5.53 0.49
N GLY A 217 -6.14 5.24 0.69
CA GLY A 217 -5.06 6.11 0.24
C GLY A 217 -5.02 6.29 -1.28
N VAL A 218 -5.25 5.22 -2.04
CA VAL A 218 -5.36 5.28 -3.51
C VAL A 218 -6.59 6.07 -3.92
N THR A 219 -7.76 5.79 -3.31
CA THR A 219 -9.01 6.51 -3.58
C THR A 219 -8.87 8.00 -3.30
N ALA A 220 -8.21 8.40 -2.21
CA ALA A 220 -7.97 9.80 -1.91
C ALA A 220 -7.13 10.50 -3.00
N LEU A 221 -6.10 9.83 -3.53
CA LEU A 221 -5.28 10.35 -4.63
C LEU A 221 -6.09 10.48 -5.93
N ALA A 222 -6.87 9.46 -6.28
CA ALA A 222 -7.74 9.48 -7.46
C ALA A 222 -8.82 10.57 -7.37
N THR A 223 -9.43 10.72 -6.18
CA THR A 223 -10.39 11.80 -5.89
C THR A 223 -9.76 13.17 -6.13
N GLY A 224 -8.56 13.41 -5.61
CA GLY A 224 -7.84 14.67 -5.82
C GLY A 224 -7.53 14.93 -7.30
N ALA A 225 -7.11 13.92 -8.04
CA ALA A 225 -6.87 14.02 -9.48
C ALA A 225 -8.15 14.34 -10.25
N ALA A 226 -9.26 13.68 -9.94
CA ALA A 226 -10.56 13.92 -10.58
C ALA A 226 -11.09 15.35 -10.30
N VAL A 227 -10.96 15.83 -9.06
CA VAL A 227 -11.30 17.22 -8.69
C VAL A 227 -10.49 18.23 -9.48
N LEU A 228 -9.16 18.02 -9.60
CA LEU A 228 -8.27 18.93 -10.34
C LEU A 228 -8.60 18.96 -11.84
N VAL A 229 -8.85 17.81 -12.46
CA VAL A 229 -9.22 17.72 -13.88
C VAL A 229 -10.54 18.44 -14.13
N ALA A 230 -11.54 18.24 -13.28
CA ALA A 230 -12.86 18.84 -13.44
C ALA A 230 -12.91 20.34 -13.05
N ALA A 231 -11.92 20.86 -12.32
CA ALA A 231 -11.79 22.28 -12.00
C ALA A 231 -11.24 23.12 -13.16
N VAL A 232 -10.76 22.49 -14.24
CA VAL A 232 -10.35 23.21 -15.45
C VAL A 232 -11.62 23.65 -16.22
N PRO A 233 -11.75 24.92 -16.67
CA PRO A 233 -12.92 25.40 -17.38
C PRO A 233 -12.93 24.89 -18.83
N ILE A 234 -13.09 23.61 -19.02
CA ILE A 234 -13.36 22.98 -20.31
C ILE A 234 -14.87 22.71 -20.36
N PRO A 235 -15.57 23.10 -21.43
CA PRO A 235 -16.98 22.80 -21.56
C PRO A 235 -17.18 21.28 -21.55
N PHE A 236 -17.66 20.75 -20.44
CA PHE A 236 -17.85 19.34 -20.08
C PHE A 236 -16.54 18.52 -20.19
N PRO A 237 -15.94 18.10 -19.09
CA PRO A 237 -15.03 16.97 -19.17
C PRO A 237 -15.87 15.77 -19.62
N ASP A 238 -15.77 15.43 -20.91
CA ASP A 238 -16.32 14.18 -21.41
C ASP A 238 -15.83 13.05 -20.49
N ALA A 239 -16.68 12.05 -20.28
CA ALA A 239 -16.38 10.85 -19.52
C ALA A 239 -15.03 10.21 -19.94
N THR A 240 -14.57 10.47 -21.15
CA THR A 240 -13.26 10.11 -21.71
C THR A 240 -12.05 10.70 -20.97
N LEU A 241 -12.18 11.83 -20.29
CA LEU A 241 -11.04 12.43 -19.57
C LEU A 241 -10.84 11.82 -18.16
N LEU A 242 -11.91 11.30 -17.54
CA LEU A 242 -11.85 10.68 -16.23
C LEU A 242 -11.51 9.19 -16.29
N ALA A 243 -11.87 8.51 -17.38
CA ALA A 243 -11.67 7.08 -17.56
C ALA A 243 -10.23 6.59 -17.27
N PRO A 244 -9.15 7.26 -17.70
CA PRO A 244 -7.79 6.83 -17.38
C PRO A 244 -7.50 6.85 -15.87
N THR A 245 -8.01 7.83 -15.13
CA THR A 245 -7.81 7.95 -13.68
C THR A 245 -8.59 6.85 -12.95
N GLU A 246 -9.82 6.58 -13.36
CA GLU A 246 -10.67 5.52 -12.79
C GLU A 246 -10.08 4.14 -13.07
N ILE A 247 -9.60 3.88 -14.29
CA ILE A 247 -8.90 2.64 -14.64
C ILE A 247 -7.66 2.46 -13.76
N ALA A 248 -6.86 3.50 -13.58
CA ALA A 248 -5.67 3.47 -12.75
C ALA A 248 -6.03 3.18 -11.28
N GLU A 249 -7.08 3.82 -10.76
CA GLU A 249 -7.59 3.61 -9.40
C GLU A 249 -8.02 2.16 -9.18
N VAL A 250 -8.92 1.65 -10.02
CA VAL A 250 -9.47 0.29 -9.90
C VAL A 250 -8.37 -0.75 -9.99
N ASN A 251 -7.44 -0.61 -10.94
CA ASN A 251 -6.27 -1.48 -11.08
C ASN A 251 -5.36 -1.43 -9.83
N ALA A 252 -5.17 -0.25 -9.27
CA ALA A 252 -4.35 -0.05 -8.09
C ALA A 252 -4.96 -0.75 -6.87
N ILE A 253 -6.27 -0.60 -6.67
CA ILE A 253 -6.99 -1.25 -5.57
C ILE A 253 -6.99 -2.77 -5.77
N ALA A 254 -7.22 -3.28 -6.98
CA ALA A 254 -7.15 -4.72 -7.27
C ALA A 254 -5.80 -5.32 -6.87
N LYS A 255 -4.69 -4.62 -7.20
CA LYS A 255 -3.33 -5.06 -6.82
C LYS A 255 -3.11 -5.10 -5.31
N ILE A 256 -3.69 -4.15 -4.55
CA ILE A 256 -3.62 -4.13 -3.08
C ILE A 256 -4.24 -5.40 -2.50
N TYR A 257 -5.35 -5.87 -3.09
CA TYR A 257 -6.01 -7.10 -2.65
C TYR A 257 -5.43 -8.38 -3.28
N GLY A 258 -4.32 -8.26 -4.03
CA GLY A 258 -3.63 -9.40 -4.65
C GLY A 258 -4.36 -9.98 -5.86
N ILE A 259 -5.37 -9.25 -6.38
CA ILE A 259 -6.13 -9.69 -7.55
C ILE A 259 -5.36 -9.29 -8.80
N ARG A 260 -4.91 -10.30 -9.54
CA ARG A 260 -4.09 -10.13 -10.76
C ARG A 260 -4.57 -11.10 -11.83
N GLY A 261 -4.40 -10.72 -13.07
CA GLY A 261 -4.46 -11.49 -13.99
C GLY A 261 -4.72 -11.93 -15.33
N ASP A 262 -5.66 -12.77 -15.56
CA ASP A 262 -6.04 -13.37 -16.84
C ASP A 262 -7.14 -12.56 -17.55
N GLU A 263 -7.73 -13.12 -18.59
CA GLU A 263 -8.82 -12.52 -19.34
C GLU A 263 -10.08 -12.30 -18.49
N LYS A 264 -10.31 -13.09 -17.44
CA LYS A 264 -11.43 -12.92 -16.51
C LYS A 264 -11.26 -11.64 -15.70
N TYR A 265 -10.04 -11.39 -15.21
CA TYR A 265 -9.68 -10.16 -14.53
C TYR A 265 -9.90 -8.93 -15.43
N LYS A 266 -9.46 -8.97 -16.69
CA LYS A 266 -9.68 -7.87 -17.64
C LYS A 266 -11.16 -7.60 -17.88
N ARG A 267 -11.97 -8.65 -18.04
CA ARG A 267 -13.44 -8.53 -18.19
C ARG A 267 -14.07 -7.88 -16.96
N MET A 268 -13.68 -8.31 -15.78
CA MET A 268 -14.14 -7.73 -14.52
C MET A 268 -13.78 -6.23 -14.44
N LEU A 269 -12.52 -5.85 -14.69
CA LEU A 269 -12.10 -4.45 -14.68
C LEU A 269 -12.87 -3.61 -15.68
N ASN A 270 -13.02 -4.09 -16.90
CA ASN A 270 -13.80 -3.39 -17.93
C ASN A 270 -15.27 -3.18 -17.49
N SER A 271 -15.87 -4.17 -16.83
CA SER A 271 -17.22 -4.05 -16.30
C SER A 271 -17.32 -3.00 -15.20
N ILE A 272 -16.33 -2.94 -14.30
CA ILE A 272 -16.26 -1.92 -13.23
C ILE A 272 -16.15 -0.51 -13.83
N VAL A 273 -15.25 -0.32 -14.78
CA VAL A 273 -15.02 0.98 -15.41
C VAL A 273 -16.24 1.42 -16.23
N GLN A 274 -16.86 0.50 -16.99
CA GLN A 274 -18.08 0.81 -17.76
C GLN A 274 -19.23 1.29 -16.87
N VAL A 275 -19.42 0.69 -15.71
CA VAL A 275 -20.45 1.15 -14.76
C VAL A 275 -20.13 2.54 -14.22
N GLY A 276 -18.87 2.83 -13.91
CA GLY A 276 -18.44 4.13 -13.40
C GLY A 276 -18.60 5.26 -14.42
N THR A 277 -18.16 5.02 -15.65
CA THR A 277 -18.05 6.09 -16.69
C THR A 277 -19.31 6.28 -17.54
N VAL A 278 -20.06 5.21 -17.85
CA VAL A 278 -21.14 5.23 -18.86
C VAL A 278 -22.51 4.96 -18.27
N SER A 279 -22.58 4.59 -16.97
CA SER A 279 -23.83 4.10 -16.40
C SER A 279 -24.89 5.20 -16.26
N THR A 280 -26.15 4.76 -16.34
CA THR A 280 -27.32 5.55 -15.98
C THR A 280 -27.19 6.13 -14.57
N ALA A 281 -26.48 5.43 -13.67
CA ALA A 281 -26.19 5.83 -12.30
C ALA A 281 -25.40 7.15 -12.22
N ALA A 282 -24.29 7.28 -12.94
CA ALA A 282 -23.51 8.51 -12.98
C ALA A 282 -24.30 9.67 -13.57
N ARG A 283 -25.07 9.42 -14.66
CA ARG A 283 -25.93 10.44 -15.29
C ARG A 283 -27.06 10.90 -14.34
N THR A 284 -27.71 9.96 -13.65
CA THR A 284 -28.75 10.26 -12.64
C THR A 284 -28.18 11.07 -11.50
N LEU A 285 -26.99 10.76 -11.03
CA LEU A 285 -26.30 11.48 -9.98
C LEU A 285 -26.05 12.95 -10.38
N ILE A 286 -25.54 13.16 -11.61
CA ILE A 286 -25.27 14.50 -12.17
C ILE A 286 -26.58 15.29 -12.30
N SER A 287 -27.63 14.71 -12.87
CA SER A 287 -28.91 15.40 -13.07
C SER A 287 -29.61 15.74 -11.75
N THR A 288 -29.56 14.82 -10.79
CA THR A 288 -30.17 15.02 -9.47
C THR A 288 -29.47 16.11 -8.66
N LEU A 289 -28.13 16.16 -8.67
CA LEU A 289 -27.38 17.21 -8.00
C LEU A 289 -27.59 18.60 -8.62
N LYS A 290 -27.64 18.66 -9.95
CA LYS A 290 -27.94 19.92 -10.66
C LYS A 290 -29.37 20.44 -10.41
N ALA A 291 -30.29 19.57 -10.04
CA ALA A 291 -31.69 19.93 -9.77
C ALA A 291 -31.96 20.33 -8.31
N VAL A 292 -30.98 20.30 -7.41
CA VAL A 292 -31.16 20.68 -5.98
C VAL A 292 -31.36 22.19 -5.89
N PRO A 293 -32.52 22.68 -5.42
CA PRO A 293 -32.75 24.11 -5.23
C PRO A 293 -31.86 24.69 -4.14
N GLY A 294 -31.37 25.92 -4.35
CA GLY A 294 -30.58 26.64 -3.33
C GLY A 294 -29.09 26.38 -3.32
N ILE A 295 -28.56 25.60 -4.24
CA ILE A 295 -27.11 25.44 -4.41
C ILE A 295 -26.53 26.73 -5.01
N ASN A 296 -25.89 27.52 -4.18
CA ASN A 296 -25.21 28.75 -4.61
C ASN A 296 -23.72 28.51 -4.90
N ILE A 297 -23.42 27.41 -5.62
CA ILE A 297 -22.06 26.96 -5.96
C ILE A 297 -21.89 27.12 -7.47
N GLY A 298 -20.74 27.69 -7.90
CA GLY A 298 -20.40 27.84 -9.32
C GLY A 298 -20.31 26.49 -10.05
N ALA A 299 -20.62 26.48 -11.35
CA ALA A 299 -20.64 25.25 -12.16
C ALA A 299 -19.31 24.47 -12.13
N ILE A 300 -18.18 25.16 -12.07
CA ILE A 300 -16.84 24.58 -11.98
C ILE A 300 -16.68 23.80 -10.67
N THR A 301 -17.06 24.40 -9.55
CA THR A 301 -17.00 23.76 -8.23
C THR A 301 -17.94 22.55 -8.16
N LEU A 302 -19.16 22.67 -8.70
CA LEU A 302 -20.10 21.55 -8.76
C LEU A 302 -19.56 20.38 -9.61
N ASN A 303 -18.95 20.67 -10.76
CA ASN A 303 -18.33 19.65 -11.59
C ASN A 303 -17.17 18.96 -10.86
N ALA A 304 -16.34 19.71 -10.13
CA ALA A 304 -15.25 19.18 -9.33
C ALA A 304 -15.77 18.24 -8.20
N ILE A 305 -16.85 18.63 -7.53
CA ILE A 305 -17.49 17.82 -6.50
C ILE A 305 -18.05 16.52 -7.11
N ILE A 306 -18.71 16.59 -8.26
CA ILE A 306 -19.28 15.43 -8.92
C ILE A 306 -18.17 14.46 -9.36
N ALA A 307 -17.13 14.95 -10.04
CA ALA A 307 -16.02 14.14 -10.51
C ALA A 307 -15.27 13.46 -9.34
N GLY A 308 -14.94 14.23 -8.30
CA GLY A 308 -14.31 13.69 -7.11
C GLY A 308 -15.20 12.69 -6.37
N GLY A 309 -16.51 12.92 -6.33
CA GLY A 309 -17.46 12.02 -5.71
C GLY A 309 -17.65 10.70 -6.46
N ILE A 310 -17.60 10.73 -7.80
CA ILE A 310 -17.60 9.52 -8.64
C ILE A 310 -16.32 8.72 -8.37
N ALA A 311 -15.16 9.34 -8.40
CA ALA A 311 -13.89 8.67 -8.09
C ALA A 311 -13.91 8.06 -6.68
N ALA A 312 -14.30 8.83 -5.66
CA ALA A 312 -14.40 8.32 -4.29
C ALA A 312 -15.39 7.15 -4.16
N GLY A 313 -16.53 7.21 -4.83
CA GLY A 313 -17.52 6.14 -4.86
C GLY A 313 -17.02 4.88 -5.56
N MET A 314 -16.32 5.04 -6.68
CA MET A 314 -15.68 3.95 -7.42
C MET A 314 -14.62 3.25 -6.58
N GLY A 315 -13.76 4.00 -5.89
CA GLY A 315 -12.74 3.46 -5.02
C GLY A 315 -13.32 2.68 -3.84
N GLU A 316 -14.34 3.20 -3.18
CA GLU A 316 -15.03 2.51 -2.07
C GLU A 316 -15.72 1.21 -2.55
N ALA A 317 -16.46 1.28 -3.67
CA ALA A 317 -17.11 0.11 -4.26
C ALA A 317 -16.08 -0.95 -4.69
N SER A 318 -15.01 -0.54 -5.37
CA SER A 318 -13.94 -1.43 -5.82
C SER A 318 -13.22 -2.08 -4.65
N SER A 319 -12.92 -1.31 -3.58
CA SER A 319 -12.33 -1.84 -2.35
C SER A 319 -13.21 -2.92 -1.73
N PHE A 320 -14.52 -2.71 -1.64
CA PHE A 320 -15.46 -3.69 -1.12
C PHE A 320 -15.54 -4.94 -2.01
N ILE A 321 -15.65 -4.77 -3.33
CA ILE A 321 -15.71 -5.89 -4.29
C ILE A 321 -14.45 -6.76 -4.18
N PHE A 322 -13.27 -6.15 -4.22
CA PHE A 322 -12.01 -6.88 -4.18
C PHE A 322 -11.75 -7.52 -2.83
N GLU A 323 -12.22 -6.93 -1.75
CA GLU A 323 -12.22 -7.57 -0.44
C GLU A 323 -13.05 -8.86 -0.45
N GLN A 324 -14.30 -8.83 -0.97
CA GLN A 324 -15.14 -10.02 -1.01
C GLN A 324 -14.53 -11.12 -1.90
N ILE A 325 -13.88 -10.74 -3.00
CA ILE A 325 -13.16 -11.68 -3.87
C ILE A 325 -11.93 -12.25 -3.15
N SER A 326 -11.14 -11.41 -2.48
CA SER A 326 -9.93 -11.86 -1.74
C SER A 326 -10.25 -12.78 -0.57
N LEU A 327 -11.44 -12.66 0.01
CA LEU A 327 -11.96 -13.55 1.05
C LEU A 327 -12.53 -14.87 0.50
N GLY A 328 -12.64 -15.02 -0.82
CA GLY A 328 -13.29 -16.16 -1.45
C GLY A 328 -14.83 -16.17 -1.36
N ASN A 329 -15.43 -15.07 -0.86
CA ASN A 329 -16.89 -14.95 -0.76
C ASN A 329 -17.56 -14.76 -2.14
N ARG A 330 -16.79 -14.28 -3.11
CA ARG A 330 -17.22 -13.98 -4.48
C ARG A 330 -16.12 -14.31 -5.49
N SER A 331 -16.53 -14.58 -6.72
CA SER A 331 -15.61 -14.83 -7.84
C SER A 331 -15.41 -13.56 -8.68
N VAL A 332 -14.28 -13.49 -9.37
CA VAL A 332 -14.02 -12.48 -10.42
C VAL A 332 -15.02 -12.60 -11.59
N ASP A 333 -15.67 -13.74 -11.76
CA ASP A 333 -16.67 -14.00 -12.80
C ASP A 333 -18.09 -13.57 -12.39
N ASP A 334 -18.32 -13.15 -11.14
CA ASP A 334 -19.63 -12.68 -10.63
C ASP A 334 -19.98 -11.28 -11.15
N ILE A 335 -19.94 -11.09 -12.46
CA ILE A 335 -20.07 -9.77 -13.11
C ILE A 335 -21.37 -9.06 -12.74
N ASP A 336 -22.49 -9.79 -12.67
CA ASP A 336 -23.81 -9.20 -12.34
C ASP A 336 -23.84 -8.66 -10.90
N TRP A 337 -23.25 -9.41 -9.96
CA TRP A 337 -23.13 -8.93 -8.59
C TRP A 337 -22.21 -7.71 -8.49
N ILE A 338 -21.08 -7.72 -9.21
CA ILE A 338 -20.14 -6.60 -9.27
C ILE A 338 -20.82 -5.33 -9.76
N LYS A 339 -21.55 -5.43 -10.88
CA LYS A 339 -22.34 -4.31 -11.43
C LYS A 339 -23.37 -3.79 -10.43
N LYS A 340 -24.13 -4.69 -9.79
CA LYS A 340 -25.14 -4.34 -8.79
C LYS A 340 -24.55 -3.58 -7.59
N VAL A 341 -23.38 -3.99 -7.10
CA VAL A 341 -22.69 -3.29 -6.01
C VAL A 341 -22.29 -1.90 -6.45
N LEU A 342 -21.65 -1.76 -7.61
CA LEU A 342 -21.24 -0.48 -8.17
C LEU A 342 -22.42 0.46 -8.40
N GLU A 343 -23.49 -0.01 -9.02
CA GLU A 343 -24.69 0.78 -9.23
C GLU A 343 -25.31 1.27 -7.91
N SER A 344 -25.38 0.41 -6.91
CA SER A 344 -25.89 0.76 -5.58
C SER A 344 -25.04 1.83 -4.91
N GLU A 345 -23.71 1.68 -4.93
CA GLU A 345 -22.80 2.66 -4.30
C GLU A 345 -22.77 3.98 -5.07
N LEU A 346 -22.81 3.96 -6.40
CA LEU A 346 -22.77 5.17 -7.24
C LEU A 346 -24.13 5.90 -7.34
N THR A 347 -25.26 5.26 -7.00
CA THR A 347 -26.56 5.92 -6.98
C THR A 347 -26.93 6.43 -5.60
N SER A 348 -27.48 5.57 -4.75
CA SER A 348 -28.06 5.99 -3.45
C SER A 348 -27.03 6.46 -2.45
N THR A 349 -25.90 5.73 -2.33
CA THR A 349 -24.87 6.03 -1.34
C THR A 349 -24.09 7.29 -1.74
N ALA A 350 -23.63 7.36 -2.98
CA ALA A 350 -22.88 8.51 -3.49
C ALA A 350 -23.74 9.79 -3.48
N LEU A 351 -25.01 9.71 -3.90
CA LEU A 351 -25.91 10.87 -3.90
C LEU A 351 -26.07 11.47 -2.50
N ARG A 352 -26.30 10.63 -1.49
CA ARG A 352 -26.42 11.07 -0.11
C ARG A 352 -25.13 11.74 0.38
N LYS A 353 -23.97 11.12 0.10
CA LYS A 353 -22.66 11.65 0.49
C LYS A 353 -22.33 12.95 -0.25
N LEU A 354 -22.66 13.05 -1.53
CA LEU A 354 -22.43 14.27 -2.30
C LEU A 354 -23.31 15.45 -1.86
N ARG A 355 -24.54 15.21 -1.42
CA ARG A 355 -25.35 16.26 -0.79
C ARG A 355 -24.66 16.81 0.45
N GLU A 356 -24.13 15.95 1.32
CA GLU A 356 -23.36 16.36 2.50
C GLU A 356 -22.09 17.15 2.12
N VAL A 357 -21.42 16.79 1.03
CA VAL A 357 -20.26 17.54 0.50
C VAL A 357 -20.68 18.92 0.04
N VAL A 358 -21.78 19.02 -0.72
CA VAL A 358 -22.31 20.30 -1.23
C VAL A 358 -22.70 21.23 -0.09
N GLU A 359 -23.34 20.70 0.97
CA GLU A 359 -23.71 21.48 2.15
C GLU A 359 -22.49 22.03 2.93
N LYS A 360 -21.36 21.34 2.85
CA LYS A 360 -20.10 21.74 3.48
C LYS A 360 -19.21 22.62 2.60
N THR A 361 -19.59 22.83 1.32
CA THR A 361 -18.78 23.55 0.35
C THR A 361 -19.31 24.96 0.15
N ASP A 362 -18.42 25.95 0.16
CA ASP A 362 -18.73 27.32 -0.27
C ASP A 362 -18.05 27.61 -1.63
N GLY A 363 -18.50 28.69 -2.29
CA GLY A 363 -18.02 29.07 -3.63
C GLY A 363 -16.58 29.61 -3.68
N LYS A 364 -15.86 29.66 -2.54
CA LYS A 364 -14.50 30.21 -2.42
C LYS A 364 -13.44 29.13 -2.17
N MET A 365 -13.85 27.86 -2.08
CA MET A 365 -12.96 26.74 -1.76
C MET A 365 -12.02 26.40 -2.90
N THR A 366 -10.80 26.00 -2.52
CA THR A 366 -9.81 25.48 -3.46
C THR A 366 -10.11 24.02 -3.82
N ALA A 367 -9.51 23.52 -4.91
CA ALA A 367 -9.60 22.11 -5.28
C ALA A 367 -9.13 21.17 -4.16
N LYS A 368 -8.15 21.60 -3.36
CA LYS A 368 -7.68 20.85 -2.20
C LYS A 368 -8.75 20.76 -1.11
N ASP A 369 -9.40 21.88 -0.77
CA ASP A 369 -10.46 21.92 0.25
C ASP A 369 -11.63 21.01 -0.15
N ILE A 370 -12.02 21.06 -1.43
CA ILE A 370 -13.07 20.17 -1.99
C ILE A 370 -12.65 18.70 -1.86
N THR A 371 -11.40 18.36 -2.20
CA THR A 371 -10.87 17.01 -2.06
C THR A 371 -10.90 16.55 -0.61
N ASP A 372 -10.47 17.37 0.33
CA ASP A 372 -10.44 17.05 1.76
C ASP A 372 -11.86 16.80 2.31
N ILE A 373 -12.86 17.59 1.88
CA ILE A 373 -14.26 17.37 2.25
C ILE A 373 -14.79 16.05 1.68
N ILE A 374 -14.56 15.80 0.37
CA ILE A 374 -15.02 14.57 -0.27
C ILE A 374 -14.40 13.35 0.41
N THR A 375 -13.09 13.34 0.60
CA THR A 375 -12.40 12.22 1.26
C THR A 375 -12.86 12.05 2.70
N GLY A 376 -13.08 13.14 3.44
CA GLY A 376 -13.64 13.10 4.79
C GLY A 376 -15.05 12.48 4.85
N VAL A 377 -15.91 12.77 3.87
CA VAL A 377 -17.28 12.23 3.81
C VAL A 377 -17.33 10.80 3.27
N PHE A 378 -16.55 10.50 2.21
CA PHE A 378 -16.59 9.20 1.56
C PHE A 378 -15.77 8.15 2.30
N LEU A 379 -14.56 8.50 2.77
CA LEU A 379 -13.62 7.56 3.37
C LEU A 379 -13.69 7.54 4.91
N SER A 380 -14.60 8.31 5.53
CA SER A 380 -14.82 8.20 6.96
C SER A 380 -15.30 6.81 7.33
N ARG A 381 -14.69 6.22 8.36
CA ARG A 381 -15.07 4.89 8.84
C ARG A 381 -16.58 4.81 9.04
N ARG A 382 -17.24 3.85 8.38
CA ARG A 382 -18.59 3.43 8.80
C ARG A 382 -18.45 2.99 10.27
N LYS A 383 -18.90 3.84 11.21
CA LYS A 383 -19.15 3.37 12.57
C LYS A 383 -20.22 2.27 12.44
N LYS A 384 -19.83 1.03 12.74
CA LYS A 384 -20.78 -0.07 12.91
C LYS A 384 -21.63 0.20 14.14
#